data_846e554cfe775ab6a8d6e0b7553085bb
#
_entry.id   846e554cfe775ab6a8d6e0b7553085bb
#
_cell.length_a   1.000
_cell.length_b   1.000
_cell.length_c   1.000
_cell.angle_alpha   90.00
_cell.angle_beta   90.00
_cell.angle_gamma   90.00
#
_symmetry.space_group_name_H-M   'P 1'
#
loop_
_entity.id
_entity.type
_entity.pdbx_description
1 polymer ?
#
loop_
_entity_poly.entity_id
_entity_poly.type
_entity_poly.pdbx_seq_one_letter_code
_entity_poly.pdbx_strand_id
1 'polypeptide(L)'
;MSDTPKQNDWSKPAAMAIPEGGYFKDKVEQGRYGPIFPKTPACYGFSIIAKLIPGREPAVYEHARKIEKAVAEQPECLAVLKLHYLRWQLFKINGETYFQYQGIFDTDFDKYTEDAVALFSATGILTVFENLEGFPKDWKTNPPAFVKFVRDHHRPSFLEYGEYPYVSADEVKKALKLKAAFTEMLDLMQ
;
A
#
# COMPACT_ATOMS: atom_id res chain seq x y z
N MET A 1 28.95 2.94 -23.87
CA MET A 1 29.14 2.43 -22.48
C MET A 1 27.77 2.01 -22.01
N SER A 2 27.53 0.70 -21.90
CA SER A 2 26.25 0.17 -21.42
C SER A 2 26.21 0.34 -19.92
N ASP A 3 25.39 1.26 -19.42
CA ASP A 3 25.02 1.31 -18.02
C ASP A 3 24.17 0.07 -17.69
N THR A 4 24.87 -1.00 -17.31
CA THR A 4 24.20 -2.12 -16.64
C THR A 4 23.66 -1.56 -15.33
N PRO A 5 22.35 -1.68 -15.05
CA PRO A 5 21.82 -1.24 -13.76
C PRO A 5 22.63 -1.91 -12.66
N LYS A 6 23.25 -1.13 -11.77
CA LYS A 6 23.89 -1.69 -10.58
C LYS A 6 22.84 -2.54 -9.89
N GLN A 7 23.11 -3.84 -9.78
CA GLN A 7 22.27 -4.77 -9.03
C GLN A 7 22.14 -4.19 -7.63
N ASN A 8 20.92 -3.76 -7.26
CA ASN A 8 20.67 -3.21 -5.95
C ASN A 8 21.06 -4.25 -4.92
N ASP A 9 21.96 -3.87 -4.02
CA ASP A 9 22.36 -4.75 -2.93
C ASP A 9 21.20 -4.83 -1.94
N TRP A 10 20.40 -5.90 -2.06
CA TRP A 10 19.21 -6.16 -1.24
C TRP A 10 19.49 -6.21 0.26
N SER A 11 20.76 -6.38 0.65
CA SER A 11 21.17 -6.45 2.05
C SER A 11 21.44 -5.07 2.66
N LYS A 12 21.43 -3.99 1.86
CA LYS A 12 21.73 -2.64 2.34
C LYS A 12 20.49 -1.80 2.56
N PRO A 13 20.44 -1.05 3.66
CA PRO A 13 19.39 -0.07 3.87
C PRO A 13 19.51 1.09 2.88
N ALA A 14 18.39 1.77 2.64
CA ALA A 14 18.36 3.02 1.91
C ALA A 14 17.43 4.03 2.57
N ALA A 15 17.74 5.30 2.38
CA ALA A 15 16.86 6.39 2.78
C ALA A 15 16.58 7.29 1.57
N MET A 16 15.35 7.75 1.44
CA MET A 16 14.89 8.54 0.31
C MET A 16 13.72 9.45 0.69
N ALA A 17 13.43 10.44 -0.13
CA ALA A 17 12.19 11.20 -0.05
C ALA A 17 11.22 10.71 -1.11
N ILE A 18 9.91 10.77 -0.83
CA ILE A 18 8.86 10.50 -1.83
C ILE A 18 8.28 11.84 -2.25
N PRO A 19 8.61 12.35 -3.43
CA PRO A 19 8.10 13.63 -3.91
C PRO A 19 6.63 13.53 -4.31
N GLU A 20 5.95 14.65 -4.31
CA GLU A 20 4.62 14.76 -4.88
C GLU A 20 4.66 14.39 -6.38
N GLY A 21 3.81 13.45 -6.79
CA GLY A 21 3.78 12.96 -8.17
C GLY A 21 4.79 11.85 -8.51
N GLY A 22 5.50 11.28 -7.52
CA GLY A 22 6.38 10.12 -7.69
C GLY A 22 7.82 10.46 -8.10
N TYR A 23 8.65 9.40 -8.27
CA TYR A 23 10.11 9.53 -8.46
C TYR A 23 10.55 9.91 -9.86
N PHE A 24 9.78 9.60 -10.89
CA PHE A 24 10.27 9.64 -12.27
C PHE A 24 9.25 10.33 -13.17
N LYS A 25 9.32 11.65 -13.21
CA LYS A 25 8.41 12.48 -14.01
C LYS A 25 8.49 12.22 -15.53
N ASP A 26 9.57 11.58 -15.99
CA ASP A 26 9.87 11.45 -17.43
C ASP A 26 9.48 10.10 -18.04
N LYS A 27 9.01 9.14 -17.24
CA LYS A 27 8.62 7.81 -17.71
C LYS A 27 7.25 7.46 -17.17
N VAL A 28 6.21 7.77 -17.93
CA VAL A 28 4.83 7.42 -17.60
C VAL A 28 4.49 6.09 -18.26
N GLU A 29 4.23 5.06 -17.46
CA GLU A 29 3.65 3.81 -17.94
C GLU A 29 2.13 3.94 -17.97
N GLN A 30 1.46 3.21 -18.87
CA GLN A 30 0.00 3.14 -18.91
C GLN A 30 -0.47 1.99 -18.04
N GLY A 31 -1.26 2.30 -17.02
CA GLY A 31 -1.94 1.35 -16.19
C GLY A 31 -3.36 1.05 -16.69
N ARG A 32 -4.08 0.27 -15.92
CA ARG A 32 -5.48 -0.12 -16.23
C ARG A 32 -6.42 1.09 -16.29
N TYR A 33 -6.19 2.09 -15.48
CA TYR A 33 -7.07 3.24 -15.32
C TYR A 33 -6.40 4.57 -15.68
N GLY A 34 -5.33 4.54 -16.43
CA GLY A 34 -4.62 5.73 -16.90
C GLY A 34 -3.12 5.69 -16.68
N PRO A 35 -2.44 6.84 -16.81
CA PRO A 35 -1.00 6.90 -16.63
C PRO A 35 -0.61 6.57 -15.19
N ILE A 36 0.40 5.71 -15.04
CA ILE A 36 1.01 5.36 -13.75
C ILE A 36 2.42 5.93 -13.65
N PHE A 37 2.83 6.25 -12.44
CA PHE A 37 4.20 6.70 -12.20
C PHE A 37 5.14 5.49 -12.15
N PRO A 38 6.35 5.63 -12.70
CA PRO A 38 7.23 4.50 -12.82
C PRO A 38 7.91 4.10 -11.50
N LYS A 39 8.47 2.93 -11.60
CA LYS A 39 9.07 2.06 -10.59
C LYS A 39 9.68 2.76 -9.40
N THR A 40 9.13 2.43 -8.26
CA THR A 40 9.68 2.69 -6.93
C THR A 40 10.52 1.49 -6.47
N PRO A 41 11.32 1.61 -5.42
CA PRO A 41 11.88 0.46 -4.71
C PRO A 41 10.81 -0.55 -4.32
N ALA A 42 11.17 -1.83 -4.11
CA ALA A 42 10.22 -2.87 -3.75
C ALA A 42 9.35 -2.51 -2.55
N CYS A 43 9.91 -1.86 -1.55
CA CYS A 43 9.13 -1.36 -0.41
C CYS A 43 8.85 0.13 -0.58
N TYR A 44 7.72 0.45 -1.16
CA TYR A 44 7.27 1.83 -1.31
C TYR A 44 6.25 2.19 -0.24
N GLY A 45 6.54 3.25 0.52
CA GLY A 45 5.61 3.80 1.49
C GLY A 45 4.77 4.94 0.92
N PHE A 46 3.51 5.01 1.29
CA PHE A 46 2.71 6.20 1.02
C PHE A 46 1.74 6.51 2.16
N SER A 47 1.34 7.77 2.23
CA SER A 47 0.34 8.24 3.17
C SER A 47 -0.76 8.99 2.45
N ILE A 48 -2.00 8.67 2.76
CA ILE A 48 -3.18 9.42 2.36
C ILE A 48 -3.74 10.07 3.61
N ILE A 49 -4.00 11.38 3.55
CA ILE A 49 -4.66 12.10 4.63
C ILE A 49 -5.86 12.81 4.04
N ALA A 50 -7.05 12.47 4.55
CA ALA A 50 -8.30 13.06 4.11
C ALA A 50 -9.23 13.34 5.30
N LYS A 51 -10.07 14.35 5.19
CA LYS A 51 -11.04 14.69 6.20
C LYS A 51 -12.15 13.65 6.25
N LEU A 52 -12.50 13.24 7.46
CA LEU A 52 -13.60 12.32 7.69
C LEU A 52 -14.95 13.05 7.61
N ILE A 53 -15.94 12.44 7.00
CA ILE A 53 -17.31 12.94 7.09
C ILE A 53 -17.73 12.92 8.57
N PRO A 54 -18.28 14.01 9.11
CA PRO A 54 -18.67 14.07 10.52
C PRO A 54 -19.57 12.91 10.95
N GLY A 55 -19.23 12.29 12.08
CA GLY A 55 -19.99 11.17 12.66
C GLY A 55 -19.70 9.81 12.02
N ARG A 56 -18.71 9.70 11.10
CA ARG A 56 -18.34 8.45 10.45
C ARG A 56 -17.27 7.64 11.15
N GLU A 57 -16.75 8.10 12.28
CA GLU A 57 -15.76 7.37 13.07
C GLU A 57 -16.19 5.91 13.38
N PRO A 58 -17.45 5.64 13.81
CA PRO A 58 -17.87 4.26 14.06
C PRO A 58 -17.79 3.36 12.82
N ALA A 59 -18.09 3.90 11.63
CA ALA A 59 -18.02 3.15 10.38
C ALA A 59 -16.58 2.79 10.00
N VAL A 60 -15.61 3.69 10.27
CA VAL A 60 -14.18 3.39 10.06
C VAL A 60 -13.70 2.28 10.99
N TYR A 61 -14.07 2.33 12.27
CA TYR A 61 -13.73 1.26 13.23
C TYR A 61 -14.39 -0.07 12.86
N GLU A 62 -15.61 -0.04 12.34
CA GLU A 62 -16.28 -1.25 11.86
C GLU A 62 -15.57 -1.87 10.66
N HIS A 63 -15.07 -1.05 9.72
CA HIS A 63 -14.24 -1.51 8.62
C HIS A 63 -12.95 -2.16 9.11
N ALA A 64 -12.29 -1.56 10.09
CA ALA A 64 -11.06 -2.12 10.68
C ALA A 64 -11.32 -3.51 11.29
N ARG A 65 -12.39 -3.65 12.08
CA ARG A 65 -12.79 -4.95 12.67
C ARG A 65 -13.09 -6.02 11.60
N LYS A 66 -13.72 -5.64 10.48
CA LYS A 66 -13.98 -6.57 9.37
C LYS A 66 -12.69 -7.07 8.73
N ILE A 67 -11.70 -6.20 8.53
CA ILE A 67 -10.39 -6.61 8.00
C ILE A 67 -9.67 -7.48 9.00
N GLU A 68 -9.64 -7.11 10.28
CA GLU A 68 -9.03 -7.91 11.34
C GLU A 68 -9.61 -9.34 11.36
N LYS A 69 -10.94 -9.45 11.32
CA LYS A 69 -11.63 -10.74 11.24
C LYS A 69 -11.29 -11.50 9.96
N ALA A 70 -11.33 -10.84 8.80
CA ALA A 70 -11.01 -11.48 7.53
C ALA A 70 -9.59 -12.03 7.48
N VAL A 71 -8.61 -11.30 8.01
CA VAL A 71 -7.21 -11.75 8.10
C VAL A 71 -7.05 -12.90 9.10
N ALA A 72 -7.80 -12.87 10.22
CA ALA A 72 -7.78 -13.99 11.18
C ALA A 72 -8.35 -15.29 10.58
N GLU A 73 -9.41 -15.19 9.78
CA GLU A 73 -10.05 -16.34 9.12
C GLU A 73 -9.29 -16.78 7.86
N GLN A 74 -8.72 -15.84 7.11
CA GLN A 74 -8.01 -16.06 5.85
C GLN A 74 -6.75 -15.17 5.79
N PRO A 75 -5.62 -15.58 6.37
CA PRO A 75 -4.41 -14.76 6.47
C PRO A 75 -3.88 -14.21 5.14
N GLU A 76 -4.17 -14.91 4.02
CA GLU A 76 -3.72 -14.51 2.68
C GLU A 76 -4.72 -13.62 1.92
N CYS A 77 -5.83 -13.19 2.54
CA CYS A 77 -6.89 -12.44 1.83
C CYS A 77 -6.39 -11.10 1.26
N LEU A 78 -5.35 -10.50 1.82
CA LEU A 78 -4.71 -9.28 1.32
C LEU A 78 -3.41 -9.52 0.54
N ALA A 79 -3.01 -10.77 0.30
CA ALA A 79 -1.73 -11.09 -0.34
C ALA A 79 -1.58 -10.49 -1.74
N VAL A 80 -2.67 -10.32 -2.48
CA VAL A 80 -2.69 -9.67 -3.80
C VAL A 80 -2.17 -8.24 -3.76
N LEU A 81 -2.33 -7.55 -2.64
CA LEU A 81 -1.90 -6.16 -2.46
C LEU A 81 -0.40 -6.04 -2.17
N LYS A 82 0.32 -7.15 -1.99
CA LYS A 82 1.77 -7.15 -1.73
C LYS A 82 2.19 -6.21 -0.59
N LEU A 83 1.37 -6.15 0.45
CA LEU A 83 1.59 -5.29 1.61
C LEU A 83 2.65 -5.88 2.54
N HIS A 84 3.59 -5.03 2.98
CA HIS A 84 4.46 -5.28 4.12
C HIS A 84 3.82 -4.76 5.40
N TYR A 85 3.13 -3.63 5.31
CA TYR A 85 2.57 -2.94 6.45
C TYR A 85 1.39 -2.07 6.04
N LEU A 86 0.40 -2.01 6.91
CA LEU A 86 -0.77 -1.14 6.77
C LEU A 86 -1.13 -0.55 8.12
N ARG A 87 -1.37 0.75 8.15
CA ARG A 87 -1.87 1.46 9.33
C ARG A 87 -2.98 2.41 8.95
N TRP A 88 -4.07 2.38 9.73
CA TRP A 88 -5.12 3.38 9.71
C TRP A 88 -5.15 4.12 11.03
N GLN A 89 -5.29 5.43 10.98
CA GLN A 89 -5.35 6.27 12.15
C GLN A 89 -6.42 7.35 11.98
N LEU A 90 -7.09 7.71 13.09
CA LEU A 90 -7.90 8.89 13.18
C LEU A 90 -7.22 9.89 14.11
N PHE A 91 -7.21 11.15 13.73
CA PHE A 91 -6.67 12.23 14.54
C PHE A 91 -7.48 13.51 14.34
N LYS A 92 -7.40 14.42 15.30
CA LYS A 92 -8.16 15.67 15.27
C LYS A 92 -7.22 16.86 15.04
N ILE A 93 -7.62 17.74 14.10
CA ILE A 93 -7.00 19.04 13.89
C ILE A 93 -8.10 20.08 13.91
N ASN A 94 -7.98 21.09 14.80
CA ASN A 94 -8.95 22.16 14.93
C ASN A 94 -10.41 21.69 15.09
N GLY A 95 -10.62 20.60 15.83
CA GLY A 95 -11.95 20.04 16.08
C GLY A 95 -12.50 19.13 14.98
N GLU A 96 -11.85 19.04 13.81
CA GLU A 96 -12.21 18.17 12.71
C GLU A 96 -11.44 16.85 12.75
N THR A 97 -12.09 15.76 12.37
CA THR A 97 -11.47 14.42 12.34
C THR A 97 -10.90 14.15 10.96
N TYR A 98 -9.66 13.66 10.92
CA TYR A 98 -8.97 13.23 9.72
C TYR A 98 -8.67 11.74 9.80
N PHE A 99 -8.75 11.08 8.67
CA PHE A 99 -8.31 9.72 8.47
C PHE A 99 -6.94 9.72 7.80
N GLN A 100 -6.02 8.93 8.34
CA GLN A 100 -4.75 8.62 7.70
C GLN A 100 -4.69 7.15 7.32
N TYR A 101 -4.38 6.90 6.08
CA TYR A 101 -3.91 5.62 5.57
C TYR A 101 -2.40 5.70 5.38
N GLN A 102 -1.68 4.73 5.90
CA GLN A 102 -0.26 4.56 5.66
C GLN A 102 0.00 3.11 5.26
N GLY A 103 0.68 2.91 4.13
CA GLY A 103 0.98 1.58 3.61
C GLY A 103 2.40 1.48 3.10
N ILE A 104 2.97 0.27 3.19
CA ILE A 104 4.23 -0.11 2.57
C ILE A 104 3.94 -1.36 1.73
N PHE A 105 4.30 -1.34 0.45
CA PHE A 105 3.96 -2.39 -0.50
C PHE A 105 5.02 -2.50 -1.61
N ASP A 106 5.00 -3.61 -2.37
CA ASP A 106 6.04 -3.95 -3.36
C ASP A 106 5.83 -3.32 -4.74
N THR A 107 4.65 -2.75 -4.99
CA THR A 107 4.31 -2.18 -6.29
C THR A 107 4.41 -0.67 -6.26
N ASP A 108 4.42 -0.03 -7.43
CA ASP A 108 4.25 1.41 -7.49
C ASP A 108 2.85 1.83 -7.00
N PHE A 109 2.74 3.11 -6.66
CA PHE A 109 1.54 3.69 -6.06
C PHE A 109 0.27 3.45 -6.88
N ASP A 110 0.34 3.71 -8.18
CA ASP A 110 -0.83 3.62 -9.02
C ASP A 110 -1.28 2.18 -9.23
N LYS A 111 -0.31 1.28 -9.45
CA LYS A 111 -0.60 -0.15 -9.56
C LYS A 111 -1.23 -0.69 -8.29
N TYR A 112 -0.70 -0.32 -7.11
CA TYR A 112 -1.31 -0.69 -5.84
C TYR A 112 -2.76 -0.21 -5.74
N THR A 113 -3.02 1.05 -6.11
CA THR A 113 -4.36 1.63 -6.06
C THR A 113 -5.30 0.94 -7.04
N GLU A 114 -4.84 0.63 -8.25
CA GLU A 114 -5.60 -0.12 -9.24
C GLU A 114 -5.96 -1.54 -8.78
N ASP A 115 -5.01 -2.24 -8.16
CA ASP A 115 -5.24 -3.59 -7.61
C ASP A 115 -6.21 -3.54 -6.43
N ALA A 116 -6.13 -2.53 -5.57
CA ALA A 116 -7.07 -2.32 -4.47
C ALA A 116 -8.49 -2.04 -4.98
N VAL A 117 -8.64 -1.17 -5.98
CA VAL A 117 -9.95 -0.90 -6.62
C VAL A 117 -10.51 -2.16 -7.25
N ALA A 118 -9.69 -2.93 -7.96
CA ALA A 118 -10.12 -4.18 -8.58
C ALA A 118 -10.58 -5.20 -7.53
N LEU A 119 -9.84 -5.34 -6.41
CA LEU A 119 -10.20 -6.23 -5.31
C LEU A 119 -11.55 -5.81 -4.67
N PHE A 120 -11.71 -4.54 -4.32
CA PHE A 120 -12.94 -4.04 -3.71
C PHE A 120 -14.15 -4.17 -4.65
N SER A 121 -13.96 -3.91 -5.94
CA SER A 121 -15.01 -4.06 -6.95
C SER A 121 -15.44 -5.53 -7.12
N ALA A 122 -14.48 -6.46 -7.13
CA ALA A 122 -14.74 -7.89 -7.32
C ALA A 122 -15.40 -8.53 -6.09
N THR A 123 -15.05 -8.09 -4.88
CA THR A 123 -15.54 -8.68 -3.62
C THR A 123 -16.81 -8.01 -3.11
N GLY A 124 -17.24 -6.90 -3.71
CA GLY A 124 -18.37 -6.10 -3.23
C GLY A 124 -18.11 -5.42 -1.87
N ILE A 125 -16.89 -5.47 -1.37
CA ILE A 125 -16.50 -4.84 -0.11
C ILE A 125 -16.53 -3.31 -0.30
N LEU A 126 -17.23 -2.63 0.60
CA LEU A 126 -17.19 -1.18 0.68
C LEU A 126 -15.81 -0.74 1.13
N THR A 127 -15.25 0.25 0.47
CA THR A 127 -13.96 0.80 0.91
C THR A 127 -14.12 1.73 2.11
N VAL A 128 -13.13 1.76 3.00
CA VAL A 128 -13.09 2.72 4.11
C VAL A 128 -13.15 4.17 3.62
N PHE A 129 -12.67 4.43 2.40
CA PHE A 129 -12.64 5.76 1.79
C PHE A 129 -14.02 6.37 1.54
N GLU A 130 -15.09 5.56 1.48
CA GLU A 130 -16.48 6.07 1.38
C GLU A 130 -16.90 6.95 2.57
N ASN A 131 -16.14 6.90 3.66
CA ASN A 131 -16.36 7.73 4.84
C ASN A 131 -15.61 9.07 4.80
N LEU A 132 -14.90 9.36 3.71
CA LEU A 132 -14.08 10.55 3.56
C LEU A 132 -14.80 11.63 2.74
N GLU A 133 -14.60 12.89 3.12
CA GLU A 133 -15.15 14.02 2.37
C GLU A 133 -14.57 14.04 0.95
N GLY A 134 -15.43 14.29 -0.04
CA GLY A 134 -15.04 14.38 -1.44
C GLY A 134 -14.77 13.04 -2.13
N PHE A 135 -14.91 11.91 -1.44
CA PHE A 135 -14.74 10.61 -2.10
C PHE A 135 -15.83 10.38 -3.17
N PRO A 136 -15.48 9.92 -4.39
CA PRO A 136 -16.42 9.76 -5.49
C PRO A 136 -17.46 8.68 -5.18
N LYS A 137 -18.74 9.03 -5.31
CA LYS A 137 -19.85 8.09 -5.04
C LYS A 137 -19.99 7.01 -6.11
N ASP A 138 -19.54 7.31 -7.31
CA ASP A 138 -19.57 6.45 -8.50
C ASP A 138 -18.31 5.59 -8.69
N TRP A 139 -17.44 5.52 -7.70
CA TRP A 139 -16.13 4.87 -7.79
C TRP A 139 -16.15 3.43 -8.34
N LYS A 140 -17.25 2.69 -8.11
CA LYS A 140 -17.42 1.31 -8.60
C LYS A 140 -17.54 1.23 -10.13
N THR A 141 -18.17 2.23 -10.72
CA THR A 141 -18.36 2.36 -12.17
C THR A 141 -17.36 3.31 -12.82
N ASN A 142 -16.62 4.07 -11.99
CA ASN A 142 -15.64 5.07 -12.41
C ASN A 142 -14.32 4.90 -11.60
N PRO A 143 -13.60 3.78 -11.77
CA PRO A 143 -12.33 3.54 -11.09
C PRO A 143 -11.29 4.67 -11.21
N PRO A 144 -11.17 5.39 -12.36
CA PRO A 144 -10.27 6.53 -12.45
C PRO A 144 -10.53 7.63 -11.43
N ALA A 145 -11.79 7.85 -11.02
CA ALA A 145 -12.11 8.83 -9.99
C ALA A 145 -11.59 8.40 -8.60
N PHE A 146 -11.63 7.10 -8.31
CA PHE A 146 -11.01 6.56 -7.10
C PHE A 146 -9.50 6.82 -7.10
N VAL A 147 -8.80 6.42 -8.17
CA VAL A 147 -7.35 6.62 -8.32
C VAL A 147 -7.00 8.10 -8.17
N LYS A 148 -7.76 8.98 -8.82
CA LYS A 148 -7.58 10.43 -8.70
C LYS A 148 -7.74 10.90 -7.26
N PHE A 149 -8.78 10.45 -6.53
CA PHE A 149 -8.98 10.82 -5.13
C PHE A 149 -7.78 10.43 -4.27
N VAL A 150 -7.26 9.22 -4.44
CA VAL A 150 -6.09 8.73 -3.71
C VAL A 150 -4.86 9.60 -3.99
N ARG A 151 -4.61 9.95 -5.25
CA ARG A 151 -3.51 10.84 -5.65
C ARG A 151 -3.63 12.23 -5.05
N ASP A 152 -4.81 12.83 -5.10
CA ASP A 152 -5.06 14.19 -4.59
C ASP A 152 -4.85 14.29 -3.06
N HIS A 153 -5.01 13.17 -2.35
CA HIS A 153 -4.85 13.10 -0.90
C HIS A 153 -3.52 12.47 -0.44
N HIS A 154 -2.70 12.01 -1.39
CA HIS A 154 -1.36 11.53 -1.08
C HIS A 154 -0.49 12.66 -0.50
N ARG A 155 0.26 12.33 0.54
CA ARG A 155 1.20 13.25 1.17
C ARG A 155 2.62 12.78 0.88
N PRO A 156 3.42 13.62 0.20
CA PRO A 156 4.82 13.31 -0.04
C PRO A 156 5.59 13.22 1.29
N SER A 157 6.61 12.39 1.31
CA SER A 157 7.53 12.33 2.44
C SER A 157 8.87 12.98 2.09
N PHE A 158 9.49 13.63 3.08
CA PHE A 158 10.84 14.20 2.91
C PHE A 158 11.93 13.22 3.37
N LEU A 159 11.59 12.16 4.09
CA LEU A 159 12.47 11.07 4.46
C LEU A 159 11.68 9.79 4.66
N GLU A 160 12.08 8.74 3.98
CA GLU A 160 11.71 7.36 4.27
C GLU A 160 13.00 6.53 4.39
N TYR A 161 13.11 5.78 5.46
CA TYR A 161 14.20 4.84 5.68
C TYR A 161 13.68 3.42 5.56
N GLY A 162 14.35 2.60 4.79
CA GLY A 162 14.10 1.17 4.68
C GLY A 162 15.37 0.39 5.00
N GLU A 163 15.29 -0.52 5.96
CA GLU A 163 16.39 -1.44 6.25
C GLU A 163 16.56 -2.44 5.12
N TYR A 164 15.44 -2.88 4.54
CA TYR A 164 15.40 -3.83 3.41
C TYR A 164 14.48 -3.29 2.30
N PRO A 165 14.81 -2.15 1.66
CA PRO A 165 13.87 -1.46 0.76
C PRO A 165 13.66 -2.19 -0.56
N TYR A 166 14.51 -3.17 -0.88
CA TYR A 166 14.47 -3.93 -2.13
C TYR A 166 13.99 -5.37 -1.97
N VAL A 167 13.57 -5.75 -0.76
CA VAL A 167 13.08 -7.10 -0.47
C VAL A 167 11.57 -7.12 -0.52
N SER A 168 10.99 -7.93 -1.41
CA SER A 168 9.54 -8.04 -1.56
C SER A 168 8.89 -8.88 -0.46
N ALA A 169 7.59 -8.68 -0.24
CA ALA A 169 6.80 -9.49 0.69
C ALA A 169 6.83 -10.98 0.33
N ASP A 170 6.86 -11.30 -0.97
CA ASP A 170 6.96 -12.69 -1.44
C ASP A 170 8.33 -13.29 -1.12
N GLU A 171 9.42 -12.54 -1.27
CA GLU A 171 10.78 -12.97 -0.90
C GLU A 171 10.89 -13.20 0.60
N VAL A 172 10.32 -12.32 1.43
CA VAL A 172 10.27 -12.51 2.89
C VAL A 172 9.54 -13.81 3.23
N LYS A 173 8.35 -14.03 2.66
CA LYS A 173 7.58 -15.27 2.89
C LYS A 173 8.37 -16.52 2.47
N LYS A 174 9.05 -16.48 1.32
CA LYS A 174 9.89 -17.57 0.84
C LYS A 174 11.07 -17.84 1.77
N ALA A 175 11.76 -16.79 2.23
CA ALA A 175 12.87 -16.90 3.16
C ALA A 175 12.44 -17.51 4.50
N LEU A 176 11.29 -17.10 5.04
CA LEU A 176 10.74 -17.66 6.28
C LEU A 176 10.37 -19.14 6.14
N LYS A 177 9.78 -19.54 5.01
CA LYS A 177 9.50 -20.95 4.71
C LYS A 177 10.79 -21.78 4.62
N LEU A 178 11.81 -21.25 3.95
CA LEU A 178 13.10 -21.91 3.84
C LEU A 178 13.76 -22.06 5.22
N LYS A 179 13.74 -21.00 6.05
CA LYS A 179 14.24 -21.04 7.42
C LYS A 179 13.56 -22.13 8.24
N ALA A 180 12.23 -22.24 8.18
CA ALA A 180 11.47 -23.25 8.91
C ALA A 180 11.87 -24.67 8.48
N ALA A 181 11.90 -24.93 7.16
CA ALA A 181 12.30 -26.24 6.61
C ALA A 181 13.74 -26.60 6.98
N PHE A 182 14.66 -25.64 6.99
CA PHE A 182 16.05 -25.86 7.36
C PHE A 182 16.19 -26.19 8.86
N THR A 183 15.43 -25.51 9.73
CA THR A 183 15.40 -25.78 11.17
C THR A 183 14.89 -27.19 11.44
N GLU A 184 13.78 -27.60 10.80
CA GLU A 184 13.23 -28.95 10.93
C GLU A 184 14.24 -30.03 10.47
N MET A 185 14.94 -29.78 9.36
CA MET A 185 15.98 -30.68 8.87
C MET A 185 17.12 -30.82 9.88
N LEU A 186 17.56 -29.72 10.52
CA LEU A 186 18.62 -29.79 11.55
C LEU A 186 18.18 -30.56 12.80
N ASP A 187 16.93 -30.38 13.21
CA ASP A 187 16.37 -31.13 14.38
C ASP A 187 16.29 -32.64 14.13
N LEU A 188 16.02 -33.03 12.87
CA LEU A 188 16.02 -34.45 12.47
C LEU A 188 17.42 -35.09 12.38
N MET A 189 18.47 -34.25 12.33
CA MET A 189 19.87 -34.72 12.28
C MET A 189 20.52 -34.87 13.65
N GLN A 190 19.88 -34.43 14.72
CA GLN A 190 20.31 -34.59 16.10
C GLN A 190 19.82 -35.90 16.70
#